data_0a12e7a4be4c32791c5beb30aaf59ee2
#
_entry.id   0a12e7a4be4c32791c5beb30aaf59ee2
#
_cell.length_a   1.000
_cell.length_b   1.000
_cell.length_c   1.000
_cell.angle_alpha   90.00
_cell.angle_beta   90.00
_cell.angle_gamma   90.00
#
_symmetry.space_group_name_H-M   'P 1'
#
loop_
_entity.id
_entity.type
_entity.pdbx_description
1 polymer ?
#
loop_
_entity_poly.entity_id
_entity_poly.type
_entity_poly.pdbx_seq_one_letter_code
_entity_poly.pdbx_strand_id
1 'polypeptide(L)'
;VFFEKISNNQSGNDLVNIETLGWITRDRTDSVKRSLESFIENLPKTNQKHDFIVFDDSTPENYNKNKRNIEHLKKKYEIPIKLVGENERKEFVKRLSLKLEHKVPKNVIEYGLMGLSGVNHRTGANRNAFLLFTTGRYSLLSDDDVFCQISKNGEDEKLTITSDASSFDTETIFFNDQNELNKKVKFCYNDAIGIHQLLLGHSIG
;
A
#
# COMPACT_ATOMS: atom_id res chain seq x y z
N VAL A 1 -14.59 5.92 21.81
CA VAL A 1 -14.54 7.22 22.53
C VAL A 1 -13.59 8.18 21.83
N PHE A 2 -12.37 7.75 21.40
CA PHE A 2 -11.44 8.64 20.67
C PHE A 2 -11.91 8.88 19.23
N PHE A 3 -12.43 7.87 18.54
CA PHE A 3 -13.00 8.00 17.20
C PHE A 3 -14.31 8.82 17.18
N GLU A 4 -15.15 8.73 18.21
CA GLU A 4 -16.32 9.60 18.36
C GLU A 4 -15.95 11.08 18.55
N LYS A 5 -14.80 11.38 19.21
CA LYS A 5 -14.32 12.76 19.34
C LYS A 5 -13.77 13.34 18.05
N ILE A 6 -13.12 12.52 17.20
CA ILE A 6 -12.62 13.00 15.90
C ILE A 6 -13.80 13.27 14.95
N SER A 7 -14.82 12.41 14.94
CA SER A 7 -16.02 12.62 14.10
C SER A 7 -16.85 13.84 14.49
N ASN A 8 -16.83 14.24 15.76
CA ASN A 8 -17.61 15.40 16.24
C ASN A 8 -16.93 16.76 16.05
N ASN A 9 -15.64 16.82 15.69
CA ASN A 9 -14.92 18.07 15.43
C ASN A 9 -14.79 18.42 13.94
N GLN A 10 -15.35 17.60 13.04
CA GLN A 10 -15.31 17.86 11.60
C GLN A 10 -16.61 18.52 11.11
N SER A 11 -16.86 19.74 11.51
CA SER A 11 -17.77 20.61 10.78
C SER A 11 -17.00 21.25 9.62
N GLY A 12 -17.03 20.64 8.43
CA GLY A 12 -16.70 21.33 7.20
C GLY A 12 -15.51 20.85 6.36
N ASN A 13 -14.81 19.78 6.73
CA ASN A 13 -13.80 19.20 5.83
C ASN A 13 -14.34 17.91 5.21
N ASP A 14 -14.41 17.87 3.88
CA ASP A 14 -14.62 16.61 3.15
C ASP A 14 -13.54 15.63 3.56
N LEU A 15 -13.93 14.46 4.06
CA LEU A 15 -13.01 13.39 4.43
C LEU A 15 -12.17 13.05 3.21
N VAL A 16 -10.85 13.17 3.35
CA VAL A 16 -9.92 12.76 2.31
C VAL A 16 -10.08 11.26 2.07
N ASN A 17 -10.36 10.88 0.84
CA ASN A 17 -10.52 9.47 0.47
C ASN A 17 -9.24 8.94 -0.17
N ILE A 18 -8.69 7.86 0.37
CA ILE A 18 -7.61 7.10 -0.28
C ILE A 18 -8.24 6.35 -1.45
N GLU A 19 -7.95 6.81 -2.67
CA GLU A 19 -8.52 6.24 -3.90
C GLU A 19 -7.75 5.02 -4.38
N THR A 20 -6.44 4.97 -4.11
CA THR A 20 -5.55 3.94 -4.66
C THR A 20 -4.72 3.27 -3.58
N LEU A 21 -4.73 1.94 -3.59
CA LEU A 21 -3.87 1.10 -2.76
C LEU A 21 -2.83 0.44 -3.66
N GLY A 22 -1.55 0.59 -3.32
CA GLY A 22 -0.44 0.12 -4.13
C GLY A 22 0.48 -0.84 -3.41
N TRP A 23 1.07 -1.74 -4.18
CA TRP A 23 2.13 -2.65 -3.73
C TRP A 23 3.28 -2.63 -4.70
N ILE A 24 4.48 -2.76 -4.16
CA ILE A 24 5.69 -3.01 -4.95
C ILE A 24 6.22 -4.36 -4.53
N THR A 25 6.39 -5.26 -5.49
CA THR A 25 6.86 -6.62 -5.20
C THR A 25 7.95 -7.05 -6.17
N ARG A 26 8.81 -7.94 -5.68
CA ARG A 26 9.79 -8.66 -6.49
C ARG A 26 10.06 -10.04 -5.92
N ASP A 27 9.74 -11.07 -6.69
CA ASP A 27 9.97 -12.49 -6.38
C ASP A 27 9.39 -12.97 -5.03
N ARG A 28 8.36 -12.27 -4.50
CA ARG A 28 7.68 -12.55 -3.24
C ARG A 28 6.20 -12.89 -3.45
N THR A 29 5.96 -13.89 -4.28
CA THR A 29 4.61 -14.20 -4.79
C THR A 29 3.59 -14.55 -3.71
N ASP A 30 4.01 -15.26 -2.66
CA ASP A 30 3.10 -15.66 -1.59
C ASP A 30 2.88 -14.52 -0.57
N SER A 31 3.90 -13.67 -0.37
CA SER A 31 3.79 -12.50 0.50
C SER A 31 2.83 -11.46 -0.09
N VAL A 32 3.03 -11.05 -1.36
CA VAL A 32 2.16 -10.07 -2.00
C VAL A 32 0.71 -10.56 -2.10
N LYS A 33 0.50 -11.87 -2.36
CA LYS A 33 -0.84 -12.45 -2.36
C LYS A 33 -1.51 -12.30 -1.00
N ARG A 34 -0.83 -12.70 0.08
CA ARG A 34 -1.36 -12.61 1.45
C ARG A 34 -1.60 -11.16 1.87
N SER A 35 -0.67 -10.26 1.54
CA SER A 35 -0.82 -8.83 1.81
C SER A 35 -2.08 -8.29 1.13
N LEU A 36 -2.20 -8.43 -0.19
CA LEU A 36 -3.37 -8.02 -0.96
C LEU A 36 -4.67 -8.56 -0.36
N GLU A 37 -4.71 -9.85 -0.07
CA GLU A 37 -5.91 -10.51 0.47
C GLU A 37 -6.30 -9.92 1.82
N SER A 38 -5.32 -9.66 2.71
CA SER A 38 -5.58 -9.05 4.01
C SER A 38 -6.14 -7.63 3.92
N PHE A 39 -5.67 -6.83 2.96
CA PHE A 39 -6.22 -5.50 2.70
C PHE A 39 -7.64 -5.57 2.16
N ILE A 40 -7.90 -6.48 1.21
CA ILE A 40 -9.23 -6.67 0.63
C ILE A 40 -10.24 -7.10 1.71
N GLU A 41 -9.85 -8.02 2.59
CA GLU A 41 -10.70 -8.52 3.67
C GLU A 41 -10.93 -7.48 4.78
N ASN A 42 -10.02 -6.51 4.92
CA ASN A 42 -10.15 -5.41 5.88
C ASN A 42 -10.95 -4.22 5.33
N LEU A 43 -11.26 -4.21 4.03
CA LEU A 43 -12.08 -3.13 3.47
C LEU A 43 -13.43 -3.06 4.19
N PRO A 44 -13.84 -1.86 4.61
CA PRO A 44 -15.19 -1.69 5.12
C PRO A 44 -16.19 -2.12 4.06
N LYS A 45 -17.28 -2.76 4.47
CA LYS A 45 -18.42 -3.10 3.58
C LYS A 45 -19.18 -1.86 3.11
N THR A 46 -18.49 -0.71 3.07
CA THR A 46 -19.00 0.56 2.60
C THR A 46 -18.81 0.67 1.10
N ASN A 47 -19.59 1.52 0.44
CA ASN A 47 -19.54 1.75 -1.01
C ASN A 47 -18.25 2.44 -1.49
N GLN A 48 -17.21 2.53 -0.69
CA GLN A 48 -15.93 3.11 -1.11
C GLN A 48 -15.22 2.15 -2.07
N LYS A 49 -14.97 2.64 -3.27
CA LYS A 49 -14.21 1.91 -4.30
C LYS A 49 -12.76 2.35 -4.22
N HIS A 50 -11.88 1.40 -4.01
CA HIS A 50 -10.44 1.60 -4.09
C HIS A 50 -9.88 0.91 -5.34
N ASP A 51 -8.96 1.57 -6.03
CA ASP A 51 -8.16 0.96 -7.09
C ASP A 51 -6.97 0.22 -6.47
N PHE A 52 -6.82 -1.06 -6.78
CA PHE A 52 -5.69 -1.88 -6.34
C PHE A 52 -4.66 -1.97 -7.45
N ILE A 53 -3.41 -1.64 -7.16
CA ILE A 53 -2.33 -1.65 -8.15
C ILE A 53 -1.10 -2.34 -7.59
N VAL A 54 -0.60 -3.34 -8.32
CA VAL A 54 0.64 -4.05 -7.98
C VAL A 54 1.69 -3.74 -9.04
N PHE A 55 2.81 -3.15 -8.63
CA PHE A 55 4.01 -2.98 -9.45
C PHE A 55 4.93 -4.17 -9.21
N ASP A 56 5.11 -4.97 -10.23
CA ASP A 56 5.85 -6.23 -10.16
C ASP A 56 7.12 -6.16 -11.00
N ASP A 57 8.25 -6.37 -10.33
CA ASP A 57 9.59 -6.43 -10.93
C ASP A 57 10.21 -7.83 -10.81
N SER A 58 9.36 -8.84 -10.66
CA SER A 58 9.75 -10.22 -10.51
C SER A 58 10.33 -10.81 -11.79
N THR A 59 11.03 -11.94 -11.64
CA THR A 59 11.40 -12.81 -12.77
C THR A 59 10.16 -13.21 -13.57
N PRO A 60 10.28 -13.55 -14.86
CA PRO A 60 9.13 -13.94 -15.70
C PRO A 60 8.28 -15.08 -15.09
N GLU A 61 8.91 -16.03 -14.42
CA GLU A 61 8.23 -17.13 -13.74
C GLU A 61 7.36 -16.62 -12.59
N ASN A 62 7.94 -15.84 -11.69
CA ASN A 62 7.24 -15.27 -10.54
C ASN A 62 6.19 -14.23 -10.95
N TYR A 63 6.45 -13.44 -11.99
CA TYR A 63 5.45 -12.55 -12.59
C TYR A 63 4.21 -13.32 -13.06
N ASN A 64 4.41 -14.45 -13.76
CA ASN A 64 3.31 -15.29 -14.19
C ASN A 64 2.56 -15.93 -13.01
N LYS A 65 3.25 -16.26 -11.91
CA LYS A 65 2.62 -16.74 -10.66
C LYS A 65 1.81 -15.64 -10.03
N ASN A 66 2.34 -14.41 -9.93
CA ASN A 66 1.62 -13.24 -9.43
C ASN A 66 0.38 -12.93 -10.27
N LYS A 67 0.50 -12.99 -11.59
CA LYS A 67 -0.64 -12.79 -12.49
C LYS A 67 -1.77 -13.78 -12.20
N ARG A 68 -1.45 -15.07 -12.03
CA ARG A 68 -2.46 -16.09 -11.66
C ARG A 68 -3.08 -15.83 -10.29
N ASN A 69 -2.26 -15.47 -9.29
CA ASN A 69 -2.73 -15.12 -7.95
C ASN A 69 -3.69 -13.92 -7.98
N ILE A 70 -3.33 -12.88 -8.71
CA ILE A 70 -4.16 -11.68 -8.85
C ILE A 70 -5.47 -11.98 -9.57
N GLU A 71 -5.46 -12.76 -10.66
CA GLU A 71 -6.69 -13.16 -11.35
C GLU A 71 -7.60 -14.03 -10.44
N HIS A 72 -7.01 -14.85 -9.57
CA HIS A 72 -7.77 -15.59 -8.56
C HIS A 72 -8.45 -14.64 -7.55
N LEU A 73 -7.70 -13.65 -7.01
CA LEU A 73 -8.25 -12.68 -6.06
C LEU A 73 -9.34 -11.81 -6.70
N LYS A 74 -9.14 -11.35 -7.94
CA LYS A 74 -10.15 -10.60 -8.70
C LYS A 74 -11.47 -11.36 -8.81
N LYS A 75 -11.39 -12.66 -9.08
CA LYS A 75 -12.59 -13.52 -9.18
C LYS A 75 -13.22 -13.79 -7.82
N LYS A 76 -12.38 -14.06 -6.79
CA LYS A 76 -12.87 -14.39 -5.44
C LYS A 76 -13.62 -13.24 -4.78
N TYR A 77 -13.10 -12.02 -4.96
CA TYR A 77 -13.61 -10.83 -4.25
C TYR A 77 -14.37 -9.84 -5.15
N GLU A 78 -14.42 -10.11 -6.46
CA GLU A 78 -15.06 -9.23 -7.46
C GLU A 78 -14.49 -7.80 -7.47
N ILE A 79 -13.18 -7.67 -7.23
CA ILE A 79 -12.48 -6.40 -7.11
C ILE A 79 -11.51 -6.22 -8.29
N PRO A 80 -11.44 -5.02 -8.91
CA PRO A 80 -10.44 -4.71 -9.91
C PRO A 80 -9.05 -4.58 -9.27
N ILE A 81 -8.10 -5.41 -9.70
CA ILE A 81 -6.70 -5.31 -9.31
C ILE A 81 -5.86 -5.17 -10.57
N LYS A 82 -5.04 -4.14 -10.65
CA LYS A 82 -4.15 -3.91 -11.79
C LYS A 82 -2.75 -4.43 -11.49
N LEU A 83 -2.22 -5.28 -12.37
CA LEU A 83 -0.83 -5.70 -12.34
C LEU A 83 -0.04 -4.87 -13.36
N VAL A 84 1.04 -4.24 -12.92
CA VAL A 84 1.94 -3.41 -13.73
C VAL A 84 3.32 -4.03 -13.71
N GLY A 85 3.66 -4.72 -14.78
CA GLY A 85 4.97 -5.32 -15.00
C GLY A 85 5.89 -4.44 -15.83
N GLU A 86 6.96 -5.05 -16.33
CA GLU A 86 7.97 -4.34 -17.14
C GLU A 86 7.39 -3.78 -18.45
N ASN A 87 6.51 -4.55 -19.12
CA ASN A 87 5.93 -4.12 -20.40
C ASN A 87 5.00 -2.92 -20.24
N GLU A 88 4.14 -2.93 -19.23
CA GLU A 88 3.25 -1.82 -18.91
C GLU A 88 4.03 -0.55 -18.55
N ARG A 89 5.14 -0.70 -17.82
CA ARG A 89 6.04 0.43 -17.51
C ARG A 89 6.75 0.97 -18.75
N LYS A 90 7.23 0.11 -19.64
CA LYS A 90 7.82 0.51 -20.93
C LYS A 90 6.85 1.33 -21.77
N GLU A 91 5.60 0.88 -21.88
CA GLU A 91 4.55 1.63 -22.58
C GLU A 91 4.22 2.97 -21.90
N PHE A 92 4.25 3.01 -20.58
CA PHE A 92 4.06 4.26 -19.83
C PHE A 92 5.20 5.25 -20.10
N VAL A 93 6.46 4.79 -20.04
CA VAL A 93 7.65 5.60 -20.39
C VAL A 93 7.54 6.16 -21.79
N LYS A 94 7.18 5.32 -22.77
CA LYS A 94 7.00 5.73 -24.17
C LYS A 94 5.97 6.86 -24.31
N ARG A 95 4.78 6.67 -23.72
CA ARG A 95 3.71 7.69 -23.75
C ARG A 95 4.11 8.98 -23.04
N LEU A 96 4.77 8.88 -21.88
CA LEU A 96 5.24 10.03 -21.12
C LEU A 96 6.29 10.81 -21.90
N SER A 97 7.26 10.13 -22.54
CA SER A 97 8.30 10.75 -23.36
C SER A 97 7.72 11.51 -24.53
N LEU A 98 6.71 10.94 -25.20
CA LEU A 98 6.01 11.62 -26.29
C LEU A 98 5.25 12.86 -25.79
N LYS A 99 4.59 12.75 -24.64
CA LYS A 99 3.79 13.87 -24.09
C LYS A 99 4.64 15.02 -23.58
N LEU A 100 5.86 14.73 -23.13
CA LEU A 100 6.78 15.75 -22.63
C LEU A 100 7.56 16.49 -23.75
N GLU A 101 7.41 16.06 -25.00
CA GLU A 101 7.92 16.80 -26.19
C GLU A 101 9.35 17.34 -26.01
N HIS A 102 10.27 16.49 -25.64
CA HIS A 102 11.69 16.84 -25.40
C HIS A 102 11.98 17.77 -24.21
N LYS A 103 10.99 18.17 -23.42
CA LYS A 103 11.23 18.94 -22.17
C LYS A 103 12.05 18.17 -21.14
N VAL A 104 11.95 16.85 -21.17
CA VAL A 104 12.76 15.94 -20.35
C VAL A 104 13.39 14.90 -21.27
N PRO A 105 14.73 14.72 -21.22
CA PRO A 105 15.41 13.72 -22.02
C PRO A 105 14.85 12.31 -21.74
N LYS A 106 14.65 11.53 -22.80
CA LYS A 106 14.04 10.16 -22.70
C LYS A 106 14.81 9.24 -21.74
N ASN A 107 16.15 9.29 -21.77
CA ASN A 107 17.00 8.50 -20.85
C ASN A 107 16.80 8.85 -19.38
N VAL A 108 16.45 10.10 -19.06
CA VAL A 108 16.10 10.51 -17.68
C VAL A 108 14.79 9.89 -17.25
N ILE A 109 13.78 9.89 -18.14
CA ILE A 109 12.49 9.25 -17.90
C ILE A 109 12.67 7.72 -17.72
N GLU A 110 13.44 7.11 -18.62
CA GLU A 110 13.74 5.67 -18.56
C GLU A 110 14.48 5.33 -17.25
N TYR A 111 15.49 6.08 -16.88
CA TYR A 111 16.20 5.88 -15.61
C TYR A 111 15.27 6.00 -14.41
N GLY A 112 14.47 7.06 -14.36
CA GLY A 112 13.56 7.33 -13.24
C GLY A 112 12.47 6.28 -13.05
N LEU A 113 12.01 5.64 -14.13
CA LEU A 113 10.84 4.73 -14.12
C LEU A 113 11.17 3.27 -14.36
N MET A 114 12.35 2.97 -14.93
CA MET A 114 12.80 1.61 -15.21
C MET A 114 14.04 1.22 -14.41
N GLY A 115 14.79 2.20 -13.88
CA GLY A 115 16.10 1.99 -13.26
C GLY A 115 17.20 1.74 -14.27
N LEU A 116 18.39 1.41 -13.79
CA LEU A 116 19.53 1.05 -14.64
C LEU A 116 19.41 -0.37 -15.16
N SER A 117 19.75 -0.54 -16.44
CA SER A 117 19.89 -1.88 -17.04
C SER A 117 20.96 -2.68 -16.31
N GLY A 118 20.68 -3.94 -16.00
CA GLY A 118 21.61 -4.82 -15.29
C GLY A 118 21.63 -4.66 -13.77
N VAL A 119 20.95 -3.68 -13.21
CA VAL A 119 20.80 -3.53 -11.73
C VAL A 119 19.60 -4.31 -11.25
N ASN A 120 19.86 -5.18 -10.26
CA ASN A 120 18.84 -6.08 -9.74
C ASN A 120 17.82 -5.43 -8.79
N HIS A 121 18.04 -4.21 -8.29
CA HIS A 121 17.16 -3.53 -7.35
C HIS A 121 16.58 -2.26 -7.98
N ARG A 122 15.30 -2.31 -8.35
CA ARG A 122 14.58 -1.21 -9.00
C ARG A 122 13.45 -0.63 -8.13
N THR A 123 13.52 -0.84 -6.83
CA THR A 123 12.48 -0.40 -5.88
C THR A 123 12.18 1.09 -6.01
N GLY A 124 13.23 1.93 -6.14
CA GLY A 124 13.07 3.37 -6.34
C GLY A 124 12.33 3.70 -7.64
N ALA A 125 12.68 3.04 -8.75
CA ALA A 125 12.02 3.24 -10.03
C ALA A 125 10.53 2.81 -9.99
N ASN A 126 10.23 1.73 -9.30
CA ASN A 126 8.85 1.27 -9.09
C ASN A 126 8.03 2.26 -8.26
N ARG A 127 8.64 2.83 -7.20
CA ARG A 127 7.99 3.89 -6.39
C ARG A 127 7.73 5.13 -7.20
N ASN A 128 8.70 5.58 -8.00
CA ASN A 128 8.53 6.73 -8.90
C ASN A 128 7.41 6.47 -9.93
N ALA A 129 7.37 5.26 -10.51
CA ALA A 129 6.32 4.88 -11.44
C ALA A 129 4.95 4.88 -10.77
N PHE A 130 4.84 4.35 -9.55
CA PHE A 130 3.61 4.38 -8.76
C PHE A 130 3.16 5.82 -8.48
N LEU A 131 4.05 6.68 -7.99
CA LEU A 131 3.74 8.09 -7.70
C LEU A 131 3.24 8.85 -8.94
N LEU A 132 3.89 8.65 -10.09
CA LEU A 132 3.44 9.27 -11.34
C LEU A 132 2.12 8.68 -11.84
N PHE A 133 1.91 7.38 -11.65
CA PHE A 133 0.69 6.71 -12.07
C PHE A 133 -0.53 7.13 -11.25
N THR A 134 -0.32 7.50 -9.98
CA THR A 134 -1.36 7.93 -9.04
C THR A 134 -1.41 9.44 -8.86
N THR A 135 -0.71 10.22 -9.70
CA THR A 135 -0.70 11.69 -9.61
C THR A 135 -2.12 12.26 -9.61
N GLY A 136 -2.40 13.14 -8.66
CA GLY A 136 -3.69 13.78 -8.48
C GLY A 136 -4.70 12.95 -7.66
N ARG A 137 -4.27 11.84 -7.09
CA ARG A 137 -5.07 10.99 -6.20
C ARG A 137 -4.40 10.80 -4.86
N TYR A 138 -5.19 10.61 -3.83
CA TYR A 138 -4.67 10.12 -2.56
C TYR A 138 -4.41 8.63 -2.67
N SER A 139 -3.19 8.22 -2.36
CA SER A 139 -2.77 6.83 -2.51
C SER A 139 -2.00 6.35 -1.28
N LEU A 140 -2.23 5.10 -0.91
CA LEU A 140 -1.49 4.39 0.13
C LEU A 140 -0.61 3.33 -0.54
N LEU A 141 0.69 3.39 -0.31
CA LEU A 141 1.65 2.39 -0.76
C LEU A 141 2.01 1.49 0.41
N SER A 142 1.79 0.19 0.26
CA SER A 142 2.16 -0.83 1.24
C SER A 142 3.31 -1.69 0.73
N ASP A 143 4.13 -2.19 1.64
CA ASP A 143 5.11 -3.22 1.32
C ASP A 143 4.40 -4.58 1.11
N ASP A 144 5.03 -5.47 0.36
CA ASP A 144 4.42 -6.74 -0.08
C ASP A 144 4.33 -7.81 1.01
N ASP A 145 4.86 -7.55 2.20
CA ASP A 145 4.81 -8.41 3.38
C ASP A 145 4.01 -7.82 4.56
N VAL A 146 3.37 -6.68 4.36
CA VAL A 146 2.51 -6.04 5.36
C VAL A 146 1.13 -6.69 5.39
N PHE A 147 0.64 -7.00 6.57
CA PHE A 147 -0.75 -7.42 6.81
C PHE A 147 -1.60 -6.24 7.26
N CYS A 148 -2.77 -6.10 6.65
CA CYS A 148 -3.75 -5.09 7.03
C CYS A 148 -4.54 -5.55 8.27
N GLN A 149 -3.85 -5.57 9.41
CA GLN A 149 -4.47 -5.92 10.70
C GLN A 149 -4.02 -4.93 11.76
N ILE A 150 -4.98 -4.44 12.52
CA ILE A 150 -4.73 -3.60 13.68
C ILE A 150 -4.82 -4.48 14.92
N SER A 151 -3.84 -4.35 15.80
CA SER A 151 -3.83 -5.06 17.07
C SER A 151 -3.83 -4.08 18.24
N LYS A 152 -4.44 -4.47 19.33
CA LYS A 152 -4.30 -3.78 20.62
C LYS A 152 -3.27 -4.52 21.47
N ASN A 153 -2.39 -3.77 22.10
CA ASN A 153 -1.52 -4.30 23.13
C ASN A 153 -2.24 -4.20 24.47
N GLY A 154 -2.58 -5.36 25.05
CA GLY A 154 -3.21 -5.43 26.36
C GLY A 154 -4.62 -4.87 26.45
N GLU A 155 -4.95 -4.30 27.63
CA GLU A 155 -6.28 -3.78 27.96
C GLU A 155 -6.48 -2.29 27.62
N ASP A 156 -5.44 -1.63 27.11
CA ASP A 156 -5.50 -0.20 26.81
C ASP A 156 -6.48 0.09 25.66
N GLU A 157 -7.49 0.89 25.94
CA GLU A 157 -8.47 1.36 24.98
C GLU A 157 -7.94 2.50 24.09
N LYS A 158 -6.73 3.00 24.33
CA LYS A 158 -6.14 4.11 23.59
C LYS A 158 -5.24 3.61 22.48
N LEU A 159 -5.60 3.96 21.25
CA LEU A 159 -4.67 3.88 20.12
C LEU A 159 -3.73 5.09 20.22
N THR A 160 -2.47 4.85 20.50
CA THR A 160 -1.44 5.90 20.51
C THR A 160 -0.66 5.78 19.19
N ILE A 161 -0.68 6.85 18.40
CA ILE A 161 0.15 6.96 17.19
C ILE A 161 1.28 7.93 17.55
N THR A 162 2.51 7.44 17.51
CA THR A 162 3.69 8.27 17.74
C THR A 162 4.35 8.57 16.39
N SER A 163 4.61 9.85 16.12
CA SER A 163 5.31 10.31 14.91
C SER A 163 6.82 10.41 15.08
N ASP A 164 7.27 10.36 16.30
CA ASP A 164 8.68 10.58 16.64
C ASP A 164 9.39 9.24 16.86
N ALA A 165 10.30 8.90 15.93
CA ALA A 165 11.15 7.74 16.06
C ALA A 165 12.13 7.83 17.26
N SER A 166 12.26 9.02 17.86
CA SER A 166 13.05 9.26 19.08
C SER A 166 12.22 9.09 20.37
N SER A 167 10.90 8.99 20.27
CA SER A 167 10.08 8.72 21.43
C SER A 167 10.31 7.30 21.93
N PHE A 168 10.79 7.17 23.16
CA PHE A 168 11.04 5.89 23.83
C PHE A 168 9.76 5.07 24.09
N ASP A 169 8.63 5.52 23.60
CA ASP A 169 7.32 4.89 23.81
C ASP A 169 6.96 3.85 22.72
N THR A 170 7.83 3.64 21.73
CA THR A 170 7.68 2.53 20.80
C THR A 170 8.18 1.24 21.45
N GLU A 171 7.27 0.50 22.04
CA GLU A 171 7.57 -0.81 22.60
C GLU A 171 7.62 -1.85 21.46
N THR A 172 8.80 -2.47 21.28
CA THR A 172 8.94 -3.62 20.40
C THR A 172 8.86 -4.89 21.22
N ILE A 173 7.81 -5.68 21.02
CA ILE A 173 7.59 -6.92 21.76
C ILE A 173 7.95 -8.11 20.87
N PHE A 174 8.81 -8.97 21.36
CA PHE A 174 9.17 -10.23 20.71
C PHE A 174 8.42 -11.38 21.37
N PHE A 175 7.86 -12.26 20.56
CA PHE A 175 7.16 -13.47 21.01
C PHE A 175 7.97 -14.70 20.60
N ASN A 176 7.99 -15.72 21.46
CA ASN A 176 8.71 -16.95 21.17
C ASN A 176 8.07 -17.76 20.04
N ASP A 177 6.76 -17.70 19.92
CA ASP A 177 6.00 -18.37 18.87
C ASP A 177 4.64 -17.70 18.61
N GLN A 178 3.96 -18.18 17.59
CA GLN A 178 2.63 -17.69 17.18
C GLN A 178 1.57 -17.88 18.26
N ASN A 179 1.69 -18.90 19.12
CA ASN A 179 0.71 -19.15 20.17
C ASN A 179 0.82 -18.10 21.28
N GLU A 180 2.04 -17.71 21.63
CA GLU A 180 2.26 -16.63 22.59
C GLU A 180 1.74 -15.30 22.04
N LEU A 181 2.03 -14.98 20.77
CA LEU A 181 1.48 -13.82 20.07
C LEU A 181 -0.04 -13.79 20.16
N ASN A 182 -0.71 -14.88 19.76
CA ASN A 182 -2.17 -14.97 19.72
C ASN A 182 -2.83 -14.86 21.11
N LYS A 183 -2.11 -15.19 22.18
CA LYS A 183 -2.60 -15.03 23.57
C LYS A 183 -2.53 -13.59 24.05
N LYS A 184 -1.50 -12.85 23.65
CA LYS A 184 -1.22 -11.51 24.16
C LYS A 184 -1.79 -10.40 23.27
N VAL A 185 -1.88 -10.65 21.96
CA VAL A 185 -2.32 -9.67 20.97
C VAL A 185 -3.76 -9.93 20.61
N LYS A 186 -4.64 -8.96 20.84
CA LYS A 186 -6.03 -8.99 20.36
C LYS A 186 -6.12 -8.22 19.06
N PHE A 187 -6.39 -8.90 17.98
CA PHE A 187 -6.66 -8.25 16.69
C PHE A 187 -8.01 -7.52 16.74
N CYS A 188 -8.01 -6.28 16.29
CA CYS A 188 -9.20 -5.47 16.16
C CYS A 188 -9.63 -5.47 14.69
N TYR A 189 -10.91 -5.73 14.44
CA TYR A 189 -11.51 -5.56 13.12
C TYR A 189 -11.85 -4.09 12.86
N ASN A 190 -10.84 -3.25 12.88
CA ASN A 190 -11.01 -1.83 12.57
C ASN A 190 -10.57 -1.59 11.12
N ASP A 191 -11.24 -0.65 10.48
CA ASP A 191 -10.88 -0.18 9.14
C ASP A 191 -9.52 0.53 9.16
N ALA A 192 -8.46 -0.22 8.81
CA ALA A 192 -7.09 0.31 8.82
C ALA A 192 -6.93 1.46 7.80
N ILE A 193 -7.62 1.39 6.67
CA ILE A 193 -7.55 2.42 5.63
C ILE A 193 -8.29 3.67 6.10
N GLY A 194 -9.48 3.51 6.67
CA GLY A 194 -10.24 4.61 7.27
C GLY A 194 -9.49 5.33 8.38
N ILE A 195 -8.72 4.61 9.20
CA ILE A 195 -7.85 5.23 10.20
C ILE A 195 -6.79 6.12 9.55
N HIS A 196 -6.13 5.64 8.50
CA HIS A 196 -5.16 6.46 7.76
C HIS A 196 -5.83 7.68 7.11
N GLN A 197 -7.03 7.52 6.56
CA GLN A 197 -7.80 8.63 5.99
C GLN A 197 -8.14 9.70 7.03
N LEU A 198 -8.53 9.31 8.24
CA LEU A 198 -8.83 10.24 9.33
C LEU A 198 -7.61 11.07 9.77
N LEU A 199 -6.40 10.55 9.57
CA LEU A 199 -5.16 11.21 9.98
C LEU A 199 -4.57 12.10 8.88
N LEU A 200 -5.03 11.99 7.64
CA LEU A 200 -4.53 12.80 6.54
C LEU A 200 -4.85 14.28 6.76
N GLY A 201 -3.82 15.12 6.65
CA GLY A 201 -3.94 16.57 6.85
C GLY A 201 -3.90 17.03 8.31
N HIS A 202 -3.79 16.11 9.27
CA HIS A 202 -3.58 16.46 10.66
C HIS A 202 -2.08 16.51 11.02
N SER A 203 -1.72 17.50 11.85
CA SER A 203 -0.38 17.52 12.44
C SER A 203 -0.27 16.38 13.45
N ILE A 204 0.80 15.58 13.31
CA ILE A 204 1.18 14.57 14.27
C ILE A 204 2.26 15.24 15.15
N GLY A 205 1.87 15.71 16.31
CA GLY A 205 2.80 16.37 17.23
C GLY A 205 2.16 16.61 18.57
#